data_a4bc42ccb880e56d9ed114e20fb95d9d
#
_entry.id   a4bc42ccb880e56d9ed114e20fb95d9d
#
_cell.length_a   1.000
_cell.length_b   1.000
_cell.length_c   1.000
_cell.angle_alpha   90.00
_cell.angle_beta   90.00
_cell.angle_gamma   90.00
#
_symmetry.space_group_name_H-M   'P 1'
#
loop_
_entity.id
_entity.type
_entity.pdbx_description
1 polymer ?
#
loop_
_entity_poly.entity_id
_entity_poly.type
_entity_poly.pdbx_seq_one_letter_code
_entity_poly.pdbx_strand_id
1 'polypeptide(L)'
;MFNDPQSPAWAPLLDAAWQAREHAHAPYSQFQVGAALLTTAGTVFGGCNVENAAYPVCLCAERGALSAAVAAGLQPGGLVAAVVVTDVAALTPPCGACRQALIEFAQELPVLLANRQTRQLHRLENLLPHSFTGGHFR
;
A
#
# COMPACT_ATOMS: atom_id res chain seq x y z
N MET A 1 -12.26 9.43 -10.29
CA MET A 1 -10.80 9.50 -10.47
C MET A 1 -10.14 8.19 -10.09
N PHE A 2 -10.26 7.74 -8.84
CA PHE A 2 -9.69 6.46 -8.38
C PHE A 2 -10.70 5.31 -8.36
N ASN A 3 -11.83 5.45 -9.03
CA ASN A 3 -12.85 4.41 -9.16
C ASN A 3 -12.69 3.57 -10.42
N ASP A 4 -11.77 3.96 -11.29
CA ASP A 4 -11.46 3.25 -12.54
C ASP A 4 -10.01 2.77 -12.47
N PRO A 5 -9.75 1.45 -12.57
CA PRO A 5 -8.38 0.93 -12.52
C PRO A 5 -7.52 1.42 -13.69
N GLN A 6 -8.13 1.88 -14.78
CA GLN A 6 -7.40 2.39 -15.94
C GLN A 6 -7.26 3.92 -15.92
N SER A 7 -7.74 4.60 -14.89
CA SER A 7 -7.64 6.06 -14.80
C SER A 7 -6.17 6.53 -14.82
N PRO A 8 -5.87 7.60 -15.58
CA PRO A 8 -4.52 8.18 -15.56
C PRO A 8 -4.13 8.78 -14.20
N ALA A 9 -5.09 8.98 -13.31
CA ALA A 9 -4.81 9.46 -11.95
C ALA A 9 -3.90 8.52 -11.16
N TRP A 10 -3.87 7.22 -11.50
CA TRP A 10 -3.00 6.24 -10.85
C TRP A 10 -1.52 6.37 -11.25
N ALA A 11 -1.20 7.06 -12.34
CA ALA A 11 0.16 7.08 -12.89
C ALA A 11 1.23 7.53 -11.88
N PRO A 12 1.07 8.62 -11.11
CA PRO A 12 2.09 9.01 -10.14
C PRO A 12 2.31 7.97 -9.04
N LEU A 13 1.24 7.30 -8.61
CA LEU A 13 1.36 6.24 -7.59
C LEU A 13 2.05 5.01 -8.17
N LEU A 14 1.69 4.62 -9.38
CA LEU A 14 2.33 3.47 -10.05
C LEU A 14 3.82 3.72 -10.26
N ASP A 15 4.19 4.91 -10.72
CA ASP A 15 5.59 5.27 -10.93
C ASP A 15 6.39 5.18 -9.62
N ALA A 16 5.86 5.75 -8.54
CA ALA A 16 6.51 5.71 -7.24
C ALA A 16 6.64 4.28 -6.71
N ALA A 17 5.59 3.47 -6.87
CA ALA A 17 5.61 2.08 -6.41
C ALA A 17 6.64 1.24 -7.17
N TRP A 18 6.70 1.37 -8.49
CA TRP A 18 7.67 0.64 -9.30
C TRP A 18 9.11 1.06 -8.98
N GLN A 19 9.35 2.35 -8.77
CA GLN A 19 10.67 2.85 -8.37
C GLN A 19 11.08 2.30 -7.00
N ALA A 20 10.18 2.34 -6.02
CA ALA A 20 10.47 1.81 -4.69
C ALA A 20 10.76 0.31 -4.74
N ARG A 21 10.01 -0.45 -5.55
CA ARG A 21 10.20 -1.89 -5.71
C ARG A 21 11.63 -2.25 -6.12
N GLU A 22 12.27 -1.43 -6.95
CA GLU A 22 13.65 -1.70 -7.41
C GLU A 22 14.65 -1.73 -6.25
N HIS A 23 14.34 -1.06 -5.14
CA HIS A 23 15.19 -1.01 -3.95
C HIS A 23 14.78 -2.02 -2.87
N ALA A 24 13.78 -2.86 -3.12
CA ALA A 24 13.31 -3.83 -2.13
C ALA A 24 14.44 -4.76 -1.70
N HIS A 25 14.53 -4.98 -0.38
CA HIS A 25 15.49 -5.90 0.21
C HIS A 25 14.78 -7.22 0.48
N ALA A 26 14.90 -8.16 -0.45
CA ALA A 26 14.19 -9.43 -0.38
C ALA A 26 15.12 -10.63 -0.64
N PRO A 27 16.22 -10.79 0.13
CA PRO A 27 17.20 -11.85 -0.13
C PRO A 27 16.70 -13.25 0.21
N TYR A 28 15.65 -13.37 1.03
CA TYR A 28 15.13 -14.66 1.48
C TYR A 28 14.04 -15.18 0.56
N SER A 29 13.03 -14.37 0.26
CA SER A 29 11.92 -14.77 -0.60
C SER A 29 12.19 -14.51 -2.08
N GLN A 30 13.06 -13.55 -2.39
CA GLN A 30 13.27 -13.02 -3.74
C GLN A 30 11.97 -12.46 -4.35
N PHE A 31 11.04 -12.05 -3.50
CA PHE A 31 9.75 -11.50 -3.88
C PHE A 31 9.73 -10.00 -3.54
N GLN A 32 10.04 -9.18 -4.55
CA GLN A 32 10.09 -7.73 -4.40
C GLN A 32 8.71 -7.13 -4.60
N VAL A 33 8.31 -6.28 -3.68
CA VAL A 33 7.02 -5.58 -3.69
C VAL A 33 7.26 -4.08 -3.60
N GLY A 34 6.53 -3.31 -4.37
CA GLY A 34 6.47 -1.87 -4.26
C GLY A 34 5.08 -1.42 -3.89
N ALA A 35 4.99 -0.32 -3.18
CA ALA A 35 3.72 0.29 -2.83
C ALA A 35 3.83 1.80 -2.89
N ALA A 36 2.70 2.47 -3.05
CA ALA A 36 2.64 3.92 -2.94
C ALA A 36 1.30 4.34 -2.35
N LEU A 37 1.33 5.44 -1.61
CA LEU A 37 0.15 6.04 -0.99
C LEU A 37 0.05 7.49 -1.44
N LEU A 38 -1.17 7.93 -1.74
CA LEU A 38 -1.48 9.33 -2.01
C LEU A 38 -2.21 9.92 -0.80
N THR A 39 -1.76 11.07 -0.35
CA THR A 39 -2.37 11.79 0.76
C THR A 39 -3.28 12.91 0.28
N THR A 40 -4.13 13.42 1.16
CA THR A 40 -5.01 14.57 0.87
C THR A 40 -4.22 15.83 0.52
N ALA A 41 -2.97 15.93 0.96
CA ALA A 41 -2.08 17.03 0.58
C ALA A 41 -1.55 16.90 -0.86
N GLY A 42 -1.85 15.81 -1.55
CA GLY A 42 -1.38 15.57 -2.91
C GLY A 42 0.02 14.96 -2.99
N THR A 43 0.59 14.54 -1.87
CA THR A 43 1.93 13.94 -1.82
C THR A 43 1.84 12.42 -1.98
N VAL A 44 2.76 11.86 -2.77
CA VAL A 44 2.88 10.42 -2.98
C VAL A 44 4.07 9.90 -2.19
N PHE A 45 3.84 8.85 -1.39
CA PHE A 45 4.88 8.19 -0.61
C PHE A 45 5.07 6.76 -1.11
N GLY A 46 6.26 6.44 -1.58
CA GLY A 46 6.63 5.10 -2.01
C GLY A 46 7.20 4.26 -0.87
N GLY A 47 7.06 2.95 -0.98
CA GLY A 47 7.66 2.00 -0.06
C GLY A 47 7.96 0.69 -0.76
N CYS A 48 8.87 -0.09 -0.18
CA CYS A 48 9.24 -1.42 -0.63
C CYS A 48 9.33 -2.37 0.55
N ASN A 49 9.29 -3.69 0.29
CA ASN A 49 9.47 -4.64 1.36
C ASN A 49 10.95 -4.70 1.79
N VAL A 50 11.15 -4.88 3.09
CA VAL A 50 12.47 -5.00 3.72
C VAL A 50 12.45 -6.27 4.57
N GLU A 51 13.11 -7.30 4.08
CA GLU A 51 13.22 -8.57 4.78
C GLU A 51 14.36 -8.53 5.80
N ASN A 52 14.29 -9.41 6.75
CA ASN A 52 15.29 -9.52 7.82
C ASN A 52 15.48 -11.00 8.16
N ALA A 53 16.68 -11.38 8.57
CA ALA A 53 16.93 -12.73 9.06
C ALA A 53 16.04 -13.08 10.25
N ALA A 54 15.69 -12.09 11.07
CA ALA A 54 14.66 -12.21 12.09
C ALA A 54 13.30 -11.94 11.43
N TYR A 55 12.64 -12.96 10.93
CA TYR A 55 11.42 -12.86 10.14
C TYR A 55 10.32 -12.00 10.76
N PRO A 56 10.09 -12.02 12.09
CA PRO A 56 9.04 -11.16 12.67
C PRO A 56 9.24 -9.65 12.46
N VAL A 57 10.46 -9.20 12.13
CA VAL A 57 10.71 -7.77 11.89
C VAL A 57 10.72 -7.41 10.40
N CYS A 58 10.38 -8.35 9.51
CA CYS A 58 10.21 -8.04 8.11
C CYS A 58 9.11 -6.99 7.92
N LEU A 59 9.34 -6.06 7.00
CA LEU A 59 8.41 -4.96 6.74
C LEU A 59 7.84 -5.08 5.34
N CYS A 60 6.51 -5.02 5.23
CA CYS A 60 5.84 -4.98 3.93
C CYS A 60 5.95 -3.59 3.30
N ALA A 61 5.90 -3.54 1.97
CA ALA A 61 6.00 -2.30 1.21
C ALA A 61 4.96 -1.25 1.64
N GLU A 62 3.72 -1.67 1.88
CA GLU A 62 2.63 -0.78 2.25
C GLU A 62 2.89 -0.10 3.59
N ARG A 63 3.42 -0.84 4.57
CA ARG A 63 3.75 -0.26 5.88
C ARG A 63 4.98 0.63 5.82
N GLY A 64 5.91 0.33 4.91
CA GLY A 64 7.04 1.22 4.63
C GLY A 64 6.57 2.58 4.10
N ALA A 65 5.68 2.57 3.11
CA ALA A 65 5.09 3.79 2.57
C ALA A 65 4.28 4.54 3.63
N LEU A 66 3.51 3.82 4.45
CA LEU A 66 2.71 4.41 5.51
C LEU A 66 3.60 5.09 6.56
N SER A 67 4.68 4.42 6.97
CA SER A 67 5.63 4.99 7.94
C SER A 67 6.23 6.29 7.42
N ALA A 68 6.62 6.34 6.16
CA ALA A 68 7.15 7.55 5.53
C ALA A 68 6.10 8.68 5.52
N ALA A 69 4.86 8.35 5.20
CA ALA A 69 3.77 9.32 5.15
C ALA A 69 3.47 9.89 6.54
N VAL A 70 3.44 9.03 7.56
CA VAL A 70 3.21 9.46 8.95
C VAL A 70 4.35 10.35 9.43
N ALA A 71 5.59 10.00 9.12
CA ALA A 71 6.75 10.82 9.47
C ALA A 71 6.69 12.20 8.81
N ALA A 72 6.02 12.33 7.67
CA ALA A 72 5.82 13.59 6.97
C ALA A 72 4.54 14.33 7.39
N GLY A 73 3.80 13.81 8.37
CA GLY A 73 2.64 14.51 8.94
C GLY A 73 1.27 13.94 8.59
N LEU A 74 1.20 12.75 7.99
CA LEU A 74 -0.09 12.12 7.71
C LEU A 74 -0.90 11.95 9.01
N GLN A 75 -2.17 12.33 8.94
CA GLN A 75 -3.13 12.18 10.04
C GLN A 75 -4.23 11.20 9.64
N PRO A 76 -4.98 10.62 10.61
CA PRO A 76 -6.15 9.81 10.30
C PRO A 76 -7.11 10.55 9.36
N GLY A 77 -7.61 9.84 8.35
CA GLY A 77 -8.45 10.43 7.31
C GLY A 77 -7.68 11.04 6.15
N GLY A 78 -6.35 11.02 6.19
CA GLY A 78 -5.51 11.69 5.20
C GLY A 78 -5.09 10.85 4.00
N LEU A 79 -5.46 9.58 3.91
CA LEU A 79 -5.15 8.75 2.74
C LEU A 79 -6.26 8.85 1.68
N VAL A 80 -5.88 8.97 0.43
CA VAL A 80 -6.78 9.09 -0.72
C VAL A 80 -6.80 7.82 -1.56
N ALA A 81 -5.63 7.20 -1.78
CA ALA A 81 -5.49 6.04 -2.65
C ALA A 81 -4.20 5.28 -2.32
N ALA A 82 -4.19 3.99 -2.62
CA ALA A 82 -3.02 3.13 -2.43
C ALA A 82 -2.83 2.24 -3.65
N VAL A 83 -1.57 1.89 -3.93
CA VAL A 83 -1.23 0.95 -4.99
C VAL A 83 -0.19 -0.04 -4.48
N VAL A 84 -0.31 -1.29 -4.92
CA VAL A 84 0.66 -2.36 -4.64
C VAL A 84 1.06 -2.98 -5.96
N VAL A 85 2.37 -3.05 -6.23
CA VAL A 85 2.89 -3.59 -7.48
C VAL A 85 3.84 -4.76 -7.22
N THR A 86 3.72 -5.77 -8.05
CA THR A 86 4.63 -6.92 -8.10
C THR A 86 4.82 -7.32 -9.56
N ASP A 87 5.94 -7.98 -9.88
CA ASP A 87 6.22 -8.41 -11.24
C ASP A 87 6.01 -9.92 -11.38
N VAL A 88 4.81 -10.36 -11.03
CA VAL A 88 4.37 -11.76 -11.12
C VAL A 88 2.97 -11.82 -11.73
N ALA A 89 2.59 -12.97 -12.24
CA ALA A 89 1.31 -13.13 -12.96
C ALA A 89 0.10 -12.88 -12.04
N ALA A 90 0.14 -13.41 -10.82
CA ALA A 90 -0.93 -13.19 -9.85
C ALA A 90 -0.75 -11.84 -9.18
N LEU A 91 -1.81 -11.04 -9.14
CA LEU A 91 -1.79 -9.75 -8.43
C LEU A 91 -1.69 -10.00 -6.92
N THR A 92 -0.94 -9.16 -6.23
CA THR A 92 -0.61 -9.35 -4.81
C THR A 92 -1.41 -8.39 -3.94
N PRO A 93 -2.41 -8.88 -3.19
CA PRO A 93 -3.14 -8.02 -2.26
C PRO A 93 -2.29 -7.73 -1.03
N PRO A 94 -2.60 -6.63 -0.31
CA PRO A 94 -1.92 -6.35 0.96
C PRO A 94 -2.24 -7.44 1.98
N CYS A 95 -1.24 -7.81 2.78
CA CYS A 95 -1.44 -8.78 3.86
C CYS A 95 -2.37 -8.23 4.95
N GLY A 96 -2.81 -9.09 5.87
CA GLY A 96 -3.73 -8.67 6.92
C GLY A 96 -3.17 -7.57 7.81
N ALA A 97 -1.88 -7.62 8.15
CA ALA A 97 -1.23 -6.58 8.95
C ALA A 97 -1.24 -5.23 8.24
N CYS A 98 -1.00 -5.21 6.92
CA CYS A 98 -1.03 -3.97 6.14
C CYS A 98 -2.45 -3.43 6.01
N ARG A 99 -3.46 -4.29 5.86
CA ARG A 99 -4.85 -3.86 5.84
C ARG A 99 -5.23 -3.16 7.14
N GLN A 100 -4.86 -3.76 8.26
CA GLN A 100 -5.11 -3.19 9.58
C GLN A 100 -4.36 -1.87 9.77
N ALA A 101 -3.10 -1.79 9.34
CA ALA A 101 -2.30 -0.57 9.44
C ALA A 101 -2.92 0.58 8.63
N LEU A 102 -3.38 0.29 7.41
CA LEU A 102 -3.97 1.30 6.54
C LEU A 102 -5.33 1.79 7.04
N ILE A 103 -6.14 0.92 7.65
CA ILE A 103 -7.48 1.28 8.12
C ILE A 103 -7.45 2.33 9.23
N GLU A 104 -6.34 2.45 9.93
CA GLU A 104 -6.16 3.50 10.95
C GLU A 104 -6.20 4.90 10.32
N PHE A 105 -5.80 5.01 9.05
CA PHE A 105 -5.65 6.29 8.36
C PHE A 105 -6.68 6.51 7.25
N ALA A 106 -7.48 5.52 6.90
CA ALA A 106 -8.57 5.65 5.93
C ALA A 106 -9.57 4.52 6.13
N GLN A 107 -10.81 4.84 6.47
CA GLN A 107 -11.87 3.85 6.61
C GLN A 107 -12.32 3.32 5.25
N GLU A 108 -12.31 4.16 4.23
CA GLU A 108 -12.63 3.82 2.85
C GLU A 108 -11.42 4.20 1.99
N LEU A 109 -10.90 3.25 1.22
CA LEU A 109 -9.68 3.51 0.45
C LEU A 109 -9.69 2.65 -0.82
N PRO A 110 -9.57 3.28 -2.00
CA PRO A 110 -9.30 2.52 -3.21
C PRO A 110 -7.86 2.00 -3.17
N VAL A 111 -7.70 0.71 -3.43
CA VAL A 111 -6.42 0.00 -3.45
C VAL A 111 -6.28 -0.66 -4.82
N LEU A 112 -5.31 -0.19 -5.60
CA LEU A 112 -5.02 -0.76 -6.91
C LEU A 112 -3.91 -1.80 -6.78
N LEU A 113 -4.18 -3.00 -7.28
CA LEU A 113 -3.16 -4.03 -7.43
C LEU A 113 -2.73 -4.07 -8.88
N ALA A 114 -1.43 -4.09 -9.14
CA ALA A 114 -0.92 -4.08 -10.51
C ALA A 114 0.31 -4.95 -10.67
N ASN A 115 0.44 -5.55 -11.85
CA ASN A 115 1.69 -6.06 -12.38
C ASN A 115 2.02 -5.30 -13.69
N ARG A 116 2.91 -5.81 -14.52
CA ARG A 116 3.27 -5.12 -15.75
C ARG A 116 2.17 -5.13 -16.82
N GLN A 117 1.19 -6.06 -16.72
CA GLN A 117 0.18 -6.28 -17.76
C GLN A 117 -1.23 -5.92 -17.31
N THR A 118 -1.56 -6.12 -16.04
CA THR A 118 -2.94 -6.04 -15.57
C THR A 118 -3.07 -5.20 -14.30
N ARG A 119 -4.29 -4.73 -14.06
CA ARG A 119 -4.66 -3.96 -12.86
C ARG A 119 -5.98 -4.47 -12.32
N GLN A 120 -6.14 -4.43 -11.01
CA GLN A 120 -7.39 -4.79 -10.35
C GLN A 120 -7.64 -3.84 -9.19
N LEU A 121 -8.82 -3.25 -9.17
CA LEU A 121 -9.19 -2.29 -8.14
C LEU A 121 -9.97 -2.98 -7.03
N HIS A 122 -9.57 -2.72 -5.80
CA HIS A 122 -10.25 -3.15 -4.59
C HIS A 122 -10.54 -1.96 -3.69
N ARG A 123 -11.40 -2.20 -2.69
CA ARG A 123 -11.69 -1.23 -1.64
C ARG A 123 -11.20 -1.82 -0.32
N LEU A 124 -10.45 -1.04 0.45
CA LEU A 124 -9.88 -1.52 1.72
C LEU A 124 -10.96 -2.00 2.69
N GLU A 125 -12.10 -1.31 2.74
CA GLU A 125 -13.23 -1.69 3.61
C GLU A 125 -13.81 -3.06 3.24
N ASN A 126 -13.67 -3.47 1.98
CA ASN A 126 -14.09 -4.81 1.54
C ASN A 126 -13.02 -5.87 1.78
N LEU A 127 -11.75 -5.46 1.84
CA LEU A 127 -10.63 -6.36 2.14
C LEU A 127 -10.47 -6.63 3.63
N LEU A 128 -11.03 -5.77 4.48
CA LEU A 128 -11.00 -5.92 5.93
C LEU A 128 -12.36 -5.54 6.51
N PRO A 129 -13.40 -6.38 6.27
CA PRO A 129 -14.73 -6.11 6.82
C PRO A 129 -14.73 -6.22 8.34
N HIS A 130 -15.59 -5.44 8.99
CA HIS A 130 -15.71 -5.44 10.46
C HIS A 130 -14.37 -5.21 11.16
N SER A 131 -13.62 -4.23 10.67
CA SER A 131 -12.27 -3.98 11.15
C SER A 131 -12.24 -3.48 12.59
N PHE A 132 -11.17 -3.84 13.31
CA PHE A 132 -10.90 -3.29 14.64
C PHE A 132 -10.38 -1.86 14.51
N THR A 133 -11.00 -0.91 15.20
CA THR A 133 -10.63 0.51 15.15
C THR A 133 -10.53 1.11 16.54
N GLY A 134 -9.98 2.32 16.64
CA GLY A 134 -9.92 3.06 17.90
C GLY A 134 -11.28 3.31 18.54
N GLY A 135 -12.36 3.29 17.75
CA GLY A 135 -13.73 3.40 18.27
C GLY A 135 -14.10 2.28 19.23
N HIS A 136 -13.46 1.11 19.14
CA HIS A 136 -13.73 -0.02 20.02
C HIS A 136 -13.19 0.18 21.44
N PHE A 137 -12.39 1.21 21.68
CA PHE A 137 -11.90 1.57 23.02
C PHE A 137 -12.80 2.55 23.76
N ARG A 138 -13.94 2.96 23.17
CA ARG A 138 -14.82 4.02 23.70
C ARG A 138 -16.19 3.49 24.07
#